data_dad71210dbbe40ec9e9272a806ab5946
#
_entry.id   dad71210dbbe40ec9e9272a806ab5946
#
_cell.length_a   1.000
_cell.length_b   1.000
_cell.length_c   1.000
_cell.angle_alpha   90.00
_cell.angle_beta   90.00
_cell.angle_gamma   90.00
#
_symmetry.space_group_name_H-M   'P 1'
#
loop_
_entity.id
_entity.type
_entity.pdbx_description
1 polymer ?
#
loop_
_entity_poly.entity_id
_entity_poly.type
_entity_poly.pdbx_seq_one_letter_code
_entity_poly.pdbx_strand_id
1 'polypeptide(L)'
;MNFLEKHSKKIALALCFATCVPVVSAVYAYEAQPGWHGEGSDRYYILETSREQAVGWLKLDEGTYYFNDEADMQFGWQSIDNATYYFAKDGKLVNGEQTIDGENYYFQKDGKLLTGWNDGVLYDDFGYKTTGEY
;
A
#
# COMPACT_ATOMS: atom_id res chain seq x y z
N MET A 1 12.51 -15.13 11.58
CA MET A 1 11.79 -14.17 12.42
C MET A 1 10.33 -14.61 12.52
N ASN A 2 9.85 -14.83 13.71
CA ASN A 2 8.52 -15.40 13.98
C ASN A 2 7.44 -14.35 13.72
N PHE A 3 6.27 -14.73 13.18
CA PHE A 3 5.11 -13.85 12.90
C PHE A 3 4.77 -12.93 14.10
N LEU A 4 4.80 -13.47 15.31
CA LEU A 4 4.54 -12.74 16.55
C LEU A 4 5.61 -11.68 16.89
N GLU A 5 6.84 -11.89 16.46
CA GLU A 5 7.96 -10.99 16.75
C GLU A 5 7.96 -9.75 15.83
N LYS A 6 7.51 -9.91 14.58
CA LYS A 6 7.36 -8.81 13.61
C LYS A 6 6.19 -7.89 13.99
N HIS A 7 5.08 -8.47 14.44
CA HIS A 7 3.92 -7.69 14.89
C HIS A 7 4.12 -7.05 16.26
N SER A 8 4.88 -7.70 17.16
CA SER A 8 5.16 -7.12 18.48
C SER A 8 5.99 -5.84 18.42
N LYS A 9 6.82 -5.64 17.38
CA LYS A 9 7.57 -4.39 17.19
C LYS A 9 6.68 -3.22 16.78
N LYS A 10 5.60 -3.47 16.01
CA LYS A 10 4.60 -2.45 15.67
C LYS A 10 3.71 -2.08 16.85
N ILE A 11 3.54 -3.00 17.79
CA ILE A 11 2.72 -2.85 19.00
C ILE A 11 3.49 -2.22 20.16
N ALA A 12 4.79 -2.48 20.27
CA ALA A 12 5.61 -2.12 21.44
C ALA A 12 5.92 -0.62 21.59
N LEU A 13 5.74 0.20 20.53
CA LEU A 13 6.01 1.66 20.62
C LEU A 13 4.93 2.45 21.36
N ALA A 14 3.79 1.82 21.65
CA ALA A 14 2.67 2.47 22.33
C ALA A 14 2.71 2.39 23.87
N LEU A 15 3.62 1.61 24.45
CA LEU A 15 3.62 1.27 25.88
C LEU A 15 4.36 2.24 26.79
N CYS A 16 4.94 3.35 26.30
CA CYS A 16 5.84 4.19 27.10
C CYS A 16 5.19 5.30 27.92
N PHE A 17 3.88 5.51 27.89
CA PHE A 17 3.25 6.62 28.65
C PHE A 17 1.93 6.24 29.32
N ALA A 18 1.96 5.36 30.32
CA ALA A 18 0.77 5.17 31.19
C ALA A 18 1.15 5.03 32.65
N THR A 19 0.96 6.11 33.38
CA THR A 19 0.82 6.07 34.85
C THR A 19 -0.60 5.64 35.22
N CYS A 20 -0.73 4.48 35.90
CA CYS A 20 -1.85 4.07 36.74
C CYS A 20 -3.29 4.21 36.19
N VAL A 21 -3.63 3.44 35.17
CA VAL A 21 -5.02 3.05 34.88
C VAL A 21 -4.98 1.52 34.68
N PRO A 22 -6.06 0.76 34.93
CA PRO A 22 -6.00 -0.69 34.71
C PRO A 22 -5.56 -0.95 33.28
N VAL A 23 -4.32 -1.41 33.17
CA VAL A 23 -3.48 -1.42 31.96
C VAL A 23 -4.13 -2.18 30.79
N VAL A 24 -5.05 -3.07 31.10
CA VAL A 24 -5.67 -3.95 30.08
C VAL A 24 -6.67 -3.20 29.19
N SER A 25 -7.48 -2.31 29.71
CA SER A 25 -8.51 -1.62 28.92
C SER A 25 -7.94 -0.46 28.08
N ALA A 26 -6.85 0.18 28.54
CA ALA A 26 -6.22 1.27 27.81
C ALA A 26 -5.38 0.76 26.62
N VAL A 27 -4.72 -0.39 26.76
CA VAL A 27 -3.95 -1.03 25.68
C VAL A 27 -4.89 -1.47 24.56
N TYR A 28 -5.99 -2.15 24.87
CA TYR A 28 -6.97 -2.55 23.86
C TYR A 28 -7.65 -1.36 23.19
N ALA A 29 -7.94 -0.29 23.92
CA ALA A 29 -8.55 0.91 23.34
C ALA A 29 -7.60 1.67 22.42
N TYR A 30 -6.29 1.65 22.68
CA TYR A 30 -5.31 2.32 21.82
C TYR A 30 -5.03 1.53 20.53
N GLU A 31 -4.90 0.21 20.61
CA GLU A 31 -4.64 -0.68 19.47
C GLU A 31 -5.82 -0.75 18.49
N ALA A 32 -7.01 -0.43 18.95
CA ALA A 32 -8.24 -0.52 18.16
C ALA A 32 -8.73 0.79 17.54
N GLN A 33 -7.95 1.88 17.64
CA GLN A 33 -8.36 3.13 16.98
C GLN A 33 -8.28 3.01 15.46
N PRO A 34 -9.38 3.31 14.73
CA PRO A 34 -9.33 3.28 13.27
C PRO A 34 -8.38 4.31 12.69
N GLY A 35 -7.85 4.01 11.52
CA GLY A 35 -7.02 4.93 10.78
C GLY A 35 -5.56 4.51 10.68
N TRP A 36 -4.74 5.45 10.27
CA TRP A 36 -3.31 5.24 10.06
C TRP A 36 -2.53 5.18 11.36
N HIS A 37 -1.59 4.23 11.42
CA HIS A 37 -0.64 4.04 12.51
C HIS A 37 0.77 3.80 11.95
N GLY A 38 1.79 4.01 12.78
CA GLY A 38 3.20 3.86 12.38
C GLY A 38 3.69 5.01 11.51
N GLU A 39 4.93 4.92 11.06
CA GLU A 39 5.59 5.94 10.24
C GLU A 39 6.35 5.29 9.07
N GLY A 40 6.55 6.07 7.99
CA GLY A 40 7.30 5.66 6.83
C GLY A 40 6.79 4.35 6.21
N SER A 41 7.69 3.40 5.98
CA SER A 41 7.38 2.07 5.43
C SER A 41 6.66 1.13 6.39
N ASP A 42 6.67 1.43 7.68
CA ASP A 42 6.06 0.60 8.71
C ASP A 42 4.62 1.03 9.05
N ARG A 43 4.03 1.90 8.21
CA ARG A 43 2.64 2.31 8.35
C ARG A 43 1.70 1.14 8.12
N TYR A 44 0.65 1.08 8.93
CA TYR A 44 -0.46 0.16 8.79
C TYR A 44 -1.78 0.89 9.03
N TYR A 45 -2.87 0.31 8.63
CA TYR A 45 -4.20 0.91 8.77
C TYR A 45 -5.11 0.00 9.60
N ILE A 46 -5.78 0.56 10.61
CA ILE A 46 -6.81 -0.14 11.38
C ILE A 46 -8.18 0.15 10.77
N LEU A 47 -8.88 -0.91 10.38
CA LEU A 47 -10.22 -0.83 9.81
C LEU A 47 -11.24 -0.36 10.85
N GLU A 48 -12.15 0.50 10.44
CA GLU A 48 -13.16 1.07 11.32
C GLU A 48 -14.13 0.01 11.87
N THR A 49 -14.52 -0.93 11.03
CA THR A 49 -15.54 -1.94 11.34
C THR A 49 -15.01 -3.11 12.15
N SER A 50 -13.93 -3.75 11.69
CA SER A 50 -13.37 -4.95 12.34
C SER A 50 -12.38 -4.64 13.46
N ARG A 51 -11.82 -3.42 13.48
CA ARG A 51 -10.71 -3.03 14.37
C ARG A 51 -9.42 -3.84 14.14
N GLU A 52 -9.32 -4.47 12.99
CA GLU A 52 -8.15 -5.25 12.57
C GLU A 52 -7.28 -4.44 11.61
N GLN A 53 -6.03 -4.85 11.46
CA GLN A 53 -5.15 -4.27 10.45
C GLN A 53 -5.64 -4.63 9.05
N ALA A 54 -5.59 -3.66 8.13
CA ALA A 54 -5.97 -3.86 6.74
C ALA A 54 -5.01 -4.85 6.06
N VAL A 55 -5.56 -5.77 5.29
CA VAL A 55 -4.87 -6.65 4.35
C VAL A 55 -5.55 -6.55 2.99
N GLY A 56 -4.79 -6.75 1.91
CA GLY A 56 -5.30 -6.58 0.55
C GLY A 56 -5.51 -5.10 0.18
N TRP A 57 -6.46 -4.87 -0.70
CA TRP A 57 -6.78 -3.54 -1.22
C TRP A 57 -7.50 -2.66 -0.19
N LEU A 58 -7.00 -1.45 0.02
CA LEU A 58 -7.63 -0.42 0.84
C LEU A 58 -7.83 0.85 0.02
N LYS A 59 -9.09 1.21 -0.19
CA LYS A 59 -9.47 2.45 -0.88
C LYS A 59 -9.95 3.48 0.13
N LEU A 60 -9.23 4.60 0.21
CA LEU A 60 -9.56 5.77 1.02
C LEU A 60 -9.78 6.99 0.12
N ASP A 61 -10.31 8.08 0.67
CA ASP A 61 -10.51 9.33 -0.07
C ASP A 61 -9.20 9.92 -0.58
N GLU A 62 -8.11 9.77 0.19
CA GLU A 62 -6.79 10.28 -0.15
C GLU A 62 -6.00 9.37 -1.11
N GLY A 63 -6.42 8.12 -1.35
CA GLY A 63 -5.74 7.20 -2.26
C GLY A 63 -6.07 5.73 -2.04
N THR A 64 -5.55 4.89 -2.93
CA THR A 64 -5.68 3.43 -2.87
C THR A 64 -4.35 2.81 -2.51
N TYR A 65 -4.37 1.88 -1.58
CA TYR A 65 -3.21 1.21 -1.00
C TYR A 65 -3.36 -0.30 -1.10
N TYR A 66 -2.26 -1.02 -0.98
CA TYR A 66 -2.27 -2.48 -0.89
C TYR A 66 -1.40 -2.97 0.25
N PHE A 67 -1.92 -3.89 1.03
CA PHE A 67 -1.23 -4.55 2.14
C PHE A 67 -1.14 -6.05 1.85
N ASN A 68 0.02 -6.64 2.11
CA ASN A 68 0.17 -8.08 1.99
C ASN A 68 -0.58 -8.84 3.12
N ASP A 69 -0.52 -10.16 3.09
CA ASP A 69 -1.20 -11.00 4.10
C ASP A 69 -0.65 -10.80 5.53
N GLU A 70 0.51 -10.16 5.65
CA GLU A 70 1.16 -9.81 6.92
C GLU A 70 0.82 -8.37 7.36
N ALA A 71 -0.13 -7.70 6.67
CA ALA A 71 -0.53 -6.32 6.86
C ALA A 71 0.60 -5.29 6.65
N ASP A 72 1.60 -5.63 5.84
CA ASP A 72 2.65 -4.70 5.43
C ASP A 72 2.22 -3.95 4.17
N MET A 73 2.27 -2.61 4.21
CA MET A 73 1.97 -1.76 3.07
C MET A 73 2.98 -1.98 1.94
N GLN A 74 2.50 -2.12 0.71
CA GLN A 74 3.32 -2.41 -0.44
C GLN A 74 3.71 -1.13 -1.19
N PHE A 75 4.92 -1.12 -1.77
CA PHE A 75 5.52 0.00 -2.50
C PHE A 75 6.14 -0.49 -3.81
N GLY A 76 6.33 0.42 -4.75
CA GLY A 76 6.96 0.13 -6.03
C GLY A 76 6.14 -0.82 -6.89
N TRP A 77 6.81 -1.59 -7.72
CA TRP A 77 6.21 -2.55 -8.62
C TRP A 77 5.62 -3.74 -7.86
N GLN A 78 4.35 -4.05 -8.12
CA GLN A 78 3.64 -5.18 -7.51
C GLN A 78 2.85 -5.95 -8.56
N SER A 79 2.94 -7.28 -8.51
CA SER A 79 2.09 -8.18 -9.30
C SER A 79 1.02 -8.76 -8.38
N ILE A 80 -0.25 -8.41 -8.66
CA ILE A 80 -1.40 -8.79 -7.84
C ILE A 80 -2.46 -9.32 -8.79
N ASP A 81 -2.93 -10.56 -8.57
CA ASP A 81 -3.97 -11.21 -9.37
C ASP A 81 -3.71 -11.14 -10.90
N ASN A 82 -2.47 -11.46 -11.31
CA ASN A 82 -2.01 -11.43 -12.72
C ASN A 82 -2.04 -10.06 -13.40
N ALA A 83 -2.11 -8.99 -12.65
CA ALA A 83 -1.96 -7.63 -13.13
C ALA A 83 -0.79 -6.93 -12.44
N THR A 84 -0.15 -6.00 -13.14
CA THR A 84 0.98 -5.24 -12.63
C THR A 84 0.52 -3.84 -12.23
N TYR A 85 0.95 -3.40 -11.07
CA TYR A 85 0.65 -2.10 -10.46
C TYR A 85 1.93 -1.43 -10.00
N TYR A 86 1.86 -0.13 -9.78
CA TYR A 86 2.93 0.62 -9.14
C TYR A 86 2.38 1.46 -7.99
N PHE A 87 3.01 1.36 -6.85
CA PHE A 87 2.70 2.16 -5.66
C PHE A 87 3.83 3.15 -5.41
N ALA A 88 3.47 4.41 -5.25
CA ALA A 88 4.43 5.48 -4.98
C ALA A 88 5.10 5.31 -3.60
N LYS A 89 6.07 6.17 -3.29
CA LYS A 89 6.82 6.12 -2.01
C LYS A 89 5.95 6.32 -0.78
N ASP A 90 4.78 6.96 -0.93
CA ASP A 90 3.78 7.13 0.12
C ASP A 90 2.78 5.95 0.20
N GLY A 91 2.94 4.92 -0.63
CA GLY A 91 2.10 3.73 -0.72
C GLY A 91 0.86 3.90 -1.61
N LYS A 92 0.65 5.05 -2.23
CA LYS A 92 -0.51 5.28 -3.09
C LYS A 92 -0.35 4.60 -4.44
N LEU A 93 -1.41 3.94 -4.88
CA LEU A 93 -1.53 3.42 -6.25
C LEU A 93 -1.45 4.57 -7.26
N VAL A 94 -0.62 4.43 -8.28
CA VAL A 94 -0.56 5.38 -9.39
C VAL A 94 -1.50 5.00 -10.52
N ASN A 95 -1.94 5.99 -11.30
CA ASN A 95 -2.66 5.81 -12.57
C ASN A 95 -2.25 6.91 -13.56
N GLY A 96 -2.65 6.74 -14.83
CA GLY A 96 -2.26 7.63 -15.92
C GLY A 96 -0.81 7.45 -16.35
N GLU A 97 -0.27 8.45 -17.03
CA GLU A 97 1.14 8.46 -17.44
C GLU A 97 2.06 8.64 -16.24
N GLN A 98 3.07 7.80 -16.13
CA GLN A 98 4.09 7.84 -15.08
C GLN A 98 5.47 7.65 -15.70
N THR A 99 6.44 8.44 -15.23
CA THR A 99 7.86 8.21 -15.53
C THR A 99 8.51 7.56 -14.31
N ILE A 100 8.97 6.33 -14.47
CA ILE A 100 9.57 5.54 -13.41
C ILE A 100 10.95 5.09 -13.89
N ASP A 101 12.00 5.45 -13.15
CA ASP A 101 13.40 5.14 -13.49
C ASP A 101 13.82 5.58 -14.92
N GLY A 102 13.22 6.69 -15.40
CA GLY A 102 13.51 7.28 -16.71
C GLY A 102 12.66 6.71 -17.87
N GLU A 103 11.85 5.70 -17.63
CA GLU A 103 10.96 5.07 -18.60
C GLU A 103 9.52 5.51 -18.42
N ASN A 104 8.78 5.63 -19.52
CA ASN A 104 7.40 6.09 -19.53
C ASN A 104 6.42 4.92 -19.62
N TYR A 105 5.50 4.88 -18.67
CA TYR A 105 4.46 3.88 -18.54
C TYR A 105 3.08 4.52 -18.54
N TYR A 106 2.07 3.73 -18.84
CA TYR A 106 0.69 4.14 -18.67
C TYR A 106 -0.05 3.13 -17.78
N PHE A 107 -0.64 3.63 -16.71
CA PHE A 107 -1.51 2.83 -15.84
C PHE A 107 -2.97 3.22 -16.06
N GLN A 108 -3.83 2.24 -16.24
CA GLN A 108 -5.26 2.43 -16.44
C GLN A 108 -5.90 3.09 -15.21
N LYS A 109 -7.17 3.48 -15.30
CA LYS A 109 -7.90 4.11 -14.19
C LYS A 109 -7.98 3.24 -12.93
N ASP A 110 -7.96 1.91 -13.11
CA ASP A 110 -7.91 0.94 -12.01
C ASP A 110 -6.49 0.65 -11.51
N GLY A 111 -5.48 1.33 -12.05
CA GLY A 111 -4.08 1.21 -11.69
C GLY A 111 -3.33 0.08 -12.39
N LYS A 112 -3.96 -0.70 -13.25
CA LYS A 112 -3.27 -1.77 -13.98
C LYS A 112 -2.34 -1.20 -15.04
N LEU A 113 -1.12 -1.73 -15.10
CA LEU A 113 -0.18 -1.42 -16.18
C LEU A 113 -0.83 -1.75 -17.53
N LEU A 114 -0.78 -0.79 -18.44
CA LEU A 114 -1.25 -0.96 -19.80
C LEU A 114 -0.14 -1.56 -20.67
N THR A 115 -0.50 -2.57 -21.45
CA THR A 115 0.29 -3.10 -22.56
C THR A 115 -0.57 -3.06 -23.83
N GLY A 116 0.06 -2.97 -24.99
CA GLY A 116 -0.65 -2.85 -26.26
C GLY A 116 -1.00 -1.41 -26.64
N TRP A 117 -1.99 -1.22 -27.52
CA TRP A 117 -2.35 0.07 -28.09
C TRP A 117 -3.28 0.89 -27.18
N ASN A 118 -2.95 2.15 -26.98
CA ASN A 118 -3.82 3.13 -26.32
C ASN A 118 -3.70 4.49 -26.98
N ASP A 119 -4.81 5.04 -27.51
CA ASP A 119 -4.89 6.36 -28.17
C ASP A 119 -3.79 6.60 -29.23
N GLY A 120 -3.45 5.57 -30.01
CA GLY A 120 -2.43 5.64 -31.05
C GLY A 120 -0.99 5.49 -30.55
N VAL A 121 -0.82 5.20 -29.28
CA VAL A 121 0.48 4.89 -28.67
C VAL A 121 0.56 3.41 -28.39
N LEU A 122 1.66 2.76 -28.78
CA LEU A 122 1.94 1.38 -28.45
C LEU A 122 2.76 1.31 -27.18
N TYR A 123 2.33 0.47 -26.25
CA TYR A 123 3.08 0.04 -25.07
C TYR A 123 3.47 -1.42 -25.27
N ASP A 124 4.74 -1.75 -25.09
CA ASP A 124 5.24 -3.11 -25.25
C ASP A 124 4.75 -4.06 -24.12
N ASP A 125 5.18 -5.32 -24.17
CA ASP A 125 4.78 -6.32 -23.18
C ASP A 125 5.27 -6.01 -21.75
N PHE A 126 6.22 -5.09 -21.62
CA PHE A 126 6.72 -4.59 -20.34
C PHE A 126 6.04 -3.27 -19.91
N GLY A 127 5.13 -2.73 -20.76
CA GLY A 127 4.42 -1.48 -20.51
C GLY A 127 5.22 -0.22 -20.85
N TYR A 128 6.37 -0.35 -21.53
CA TYR A 128 7.11 0.82 -22.00
C TYR A 128 6.41 1.48 -23.20
N LYS A 129 6.29 2.79 -23.14
CA LYS A 129 5.85 3.56 -24.28
C LYS A 129 6.87 3.44 -25.42
N THR A 130 6.46 2.80 -26.49
CA THR A 130 7.33 2.71 -27.68
C THR A 130 7.27 4.02 -28.45
N THR A 131 8.41 4.61 -28.74
CA THR A 131 8.53 5.71 -29.70
C THR A 131 8.45 5.11 -31.10
N GLY A 132 7.22 4.86 -31.59
CA GLY A 132 7.03 4.29 -32.92
C GLY A 132 7.40 5.31 -34.01
N GLU A 133 8.58 5.18 -34.54
CA GLU A 133 8.84 5.54 -35.95
C GLU A 133 8.55 4.31 -36.80
N TYR A 134 7.42 4.27 -37.45
CA TYR A 134 7.12 3.36 -38.54
C TYR A 134 7.02 4.11 -39.86
#